data_c86f49adf6b4a56d60a5e0db940ea86d
#
_entry.id   c86f49adf6b4a56d60a5e0db940ea86d
#
_cell.length_a   1.000
_cell.length_b   1.000
_cell.length_c   1.000
_cell.angle_alpha   90.00
_cell.angle_beta   90.00
_cell.angle_gamma   90.00
#
_symmetry.space_group_name_H-M   'P 1'
#
loop_
_entity.id
_entity.type
_entity.pdbx_description
1 polymer ?
#
loop_
_entity_poly.entity_id
_entity_poly.type
_entity_poly.pdbx_seq_one_letter_code
_entity_poly.pdbx_strand_id
1 'polypeptide(L)'
;MNFVEARNLPGHVGIIMDGNGRWAQLRGEPRVAGHREGALAVRRTVRAARRLGLRALTLYAFSEQNWARPEEEVDALMQLLREFLLSEKDEILDNGIRLNAVGNLGRLPALVRAVLDPLRYESEQNHQMTLTLALSYGGREEIVNAARELAKAVAAGRIRPEDVTAEALRAQIPSLSVGDPDLVIRTGGERRISNFLLYGLAYAELYFADVLWPDFAEKDLFGAIASFQARERRFGLVGSQSGNTCAPDAAAPVDSAPADASAPIARIAV
;
A
#
# COMPACT_ATOMS: atom_id res chain seq x y z
N MET A 1 24.36 -10.93 -5.46
CA MET A 1 23.06 -10.85 -6.15
C MET A 1 22.01 -11.30 -5.15
N ASN A 2 21.09 -10.44 -4.78
CA ASN A 2 19.97 -10.82 -3.91
C ASN A 2 18.87 -11.42 -4.79
N PHE A 3 18.55 -12.70 -4.57
CA PHE A 3 17.44 -13.36 -5.27
C PHE A 3 16.18 -13.19 -4.43
N VAL A 4 15.09 -12.79 -5.07
CA VAL A 4 13.75 -12.78 -4.45
C VAL A 4 13.10 -14.13 -4.77
N GLU A 5 12.71 -14.86 -3.73
CA GLU A 5 12.01 -16.13 -3.88
C GLU A 5 10.50 -15.89 -4.04
N ALA A 6 9.91 -16.40 -5.11
CA ALA A 6 8.47 -16.25 -5.36
C ALA A 6 7.59 -16.92 -4.28
N ARG A 7 8.13 -17.84 -3.48
CA ARG A 7 7.38 -18.61 -2.48
C ARG A 7 7.16 -17.90 -1.13
N ASN A 8 7.87 -16.81 -0.86
CA ASN A 8 7.80 -16.13 0.44
C ASN A 8 7.69 -14.61 0.27
N LEU A 9 6.81 -14.18 -0.62
CA LEU A 9 6.55 -12.76 -0.85
C LEU A 9 5.69 -12.19 0.29
N PRO A 10 5.92 -10.91 0.68
CA PRO A 10 4.97 -10.21 1.53
C PRO A 10 3.62 -10.12 0.80
N GLY A 11 2.54 -10.45 1.49
CA GLY A 11 1.20 -10.39 0.91
C GLY A 11 0.74 -8.97 0.63
N HIS A 12 1.15 -8.02 1.49
CA HIS A 12 0.83 -6.61 1.37
C HIS A 12 2.07 -5.75 1.68
N VAL A 13 2.44 -4.89 0.74
CA VAL A 13 3.55 -3.93 0.89
C VAL A 13 2.98 -2.51 0.96
N GLY A 14 3.36 -1.76 1.99
CA GLY A 14 3.11 -0.32 2.09
C GLY A 14 4.35 0.48 1.72
N ILE A 15 4.22 1.61 1.01
CA ILE A 15 5.36 2.48 0.69
C ILE A 15 5.09 3.93 1.06
N ILE A 16 5.97 4.50 1.88
CA ILE A 16 6.05 5.93 2.18
C ILE A 16 7.04 6.55 1.21
N MET A 17 6.53 7.28 0.23
CA MET A 17 7.25 7.84 -0.92
C MET A 17 7.90 9.18 -0.54
N ASP A 18 8.96 9.15 0.27
CA ASP A 18 9.65 10.34 0.76
C ASP A 18 10.88 10.70 -0.08
N GLY A 19 11.15 12.00 -0.19
CA GLY A 19 12.35 12.52 -0.83
C GLY A 19 12.14 13.34 -2.10
N ASN A 20 10.92 13.45 -2.64
CA ASN A 20 10.64 14.20 -3.88
C ASN A 20 11.18 15.64 -3.85
N GLY A 21 10.89 16.40 -2.78
CA GLY A 21 11.33 17.77 -2.64
C GLY A 21 12.85 17.91 -2.50
N ARG A 22 13.49 16.99 -1.75
CA ARG A 22 14.95 16.95 -1.59
C ARG A 22 15.66 16.62 -2.90
N TRP A 23 15.09 15.69 -3.66
CA TRP A 23 15.58 15.31 -4.98
C TRP A 23 15.64 16.50 -5.94
N ALA A 24 14.56 17.29 -6.01
CA ALA A 24 14.50 18.51 -6.82
C ALA A 24 15.50 19.57 -6.31
N GLN A 25 15.55 19.80 -5.01
CA GLN A 25 16.46 20.76 -4.39
C GLN A 25 17.94 20.48 -4.68
N LEU A 26 18.35 19.19 -4.63
CA LEU A 26 19.71 18.76 -4.97
C LEU A 26 20.09 19.04 -6.44
N ARG A 27 19.09 19.24 -7.31
CA ARG A 27 19.25 19.53 -8.75
C ARG A 27 18.99 20.98 -9.11
N GLY A 28 18.72 21.82 -8.11
CA GLY A 28 18.38 23.24 -8.34
C GLY A 28 17.00 23.43 -9.00
N GLU A 29 16.12 22.41 -8.91
CA GLU A 29 14.81 22.41 -9.54
C GLU A 29 13.69 22.74 -8.54
N PRO A 30 12.54 23.24 -9.01
CA PRO A 30 11.38 23.45 -8.18
C PRO A 30 10.84 22.12 -7.63
N ARG A 31 10.26 22.13 -6.43
CA ARG A 31 9.75 20.93 -5.73
C ARG A 31 8.81 20.07 -6.58
N VAL A 32 8.00 20.71 -7.44
CA VAL A 32 7.07 20.06 -8.35
C VAL A 32 7.78 19.14 -9.36
N ALA A 33 8.99 19.48 -9.80
CA ALA A 33 9.77 18.60 -10.69
C ALA A 33 10.08 17.25 -10.00
N GLY A 34 10.45 17.27 -8.71
CA GLY A 34 10.67 16.04 -7.95
C GLY A 34 9.40 15.20 -7.81
N HIS A 35 8.23 15.83 -7.68
CA HIS A 35 6.96 15.08 -7.64
C HIS A 35 6.60 14.47 -9.00
N ARG A 36 6.92 15.16 -10.11
CA ARG A 36 6.75 14.61 -11.46
C ARG A 36 7.63 13.40 -11.71
N GLU A 37 8.90 13.45 -11.34
CA GLU A 37 9.80 12.29 -11.38
C GLU A 37 9.34 11.19 -10.42
N GLY A 38 8.82 11.56 -9.24
CA GLY A 38 8.20 10.62 -8.31
C GLY A 38 7.02 9.85 -8.91
N ALA A 39 6.22 10.45 -9.80
CA ALA A 39 5.16 9.74 -10.52
C ALA A 39 5.72 8.66 -11.46
N LEU A 40 6.87 8.90 -12.10
CA LEU A 40 7.55 7.87 -12.90
C LEU A 40 8.08 6.73 -12.01
N ALA A 41 8.54 7.05 -10.78
CA ALA A 41 8.93 6.02 -9.82
C ALA A 41 7.73 5.18 -9.37
N VAL A 42 6.53 5.77 -9.19
CA VAL A 42 5.28 5.04 -8.93
C VAL A 42 5.04 4.02 -10.04
N ARG A 43 5.07 4.46 -11.30
CA ARG A 43 4.85 3.57 -12.47
C ARG A 43 5.82 2.40 -12.46
N ARG A 44 7.13 2.64 -12.29
CA ARG A 44 8.15 1.59 -12.24
C ARG A 44 7.90 0.59 -11.11
N THR A 45 7.56 1.11 -9.93
CA THR A 45 7.30 0.30 -8.72
C THR A 45 6.05 -0.57 -8.86
N VAL A 46 4.95 -0.01 -9.38
CA VAL A 46 3.70 -0.75 -9.63
C VAL A 46 3.92 -1.88 -10.63
N ARG A 47 4.62 -1.61 -11.74
CA ARG A 47 4.98 -2.64 -12.72
C ARG A 47 5.87 -3.74 -12.14
N ALA A 48 6.88 -3.37 -11.35
CA ALA A 48 7.77 -4.33 -10.68
C ALA A 48 7.00 -5.19 -9.68
N ALA A 49 6.16 -4.58 -8.83
CA ALA A 49 5.31 -5.27 -7.86
C ALA A 49 4.35 -6.25 -8.55
N ARG A 50 3.70 -5.82 -9.65
CA ARG A 50 2.79 -6.65 -10.43
C ARG A 50 3.50 -7.84 -11.08
N ARG A 51 4.67 -7.63 -11.70
CA ARG A 51 5.48 -8.70 -12.31
C ARG A 51 5.98 -9.71 -11.28
N LEU A 52 6.33 -9.24 -10.08
CA LEU A 52 6.77 -10.09 -8.98
C LEU A 52 5.63 -10.95 -8.41
N GLY A 53 4.37 -10.57 -8.63
CA GLY A 53 3.20 -11.27 -8.11
C GLY A 53 2.79 -10.83 -6.70
N LEU A 54 3.09 -9.58 -6.29
CA LEU A 54 2.56 -9.03 -5.05
C LEU A 54 1.03 -8.96 -5.11
N ARG A 55 0.36 -9.35 -4.02
CA ARG A 55 -1.10 -9.33 -3.94
C ARG A 55 -1.65 -7.92 -3.68
N ALA A 56 -0.96 -7.14 -2.84
CA ALA A 56 -1.39 -5.79 -2.47
C ALA A 56 -0.20 -4.84 -2.34
N LEU A 57 -0.38 -3.62 -2.88
CA LEU A 57 0.56 -2.51 -2.76
C LEU A 57 -0.20 -1.26 -2.34
N THR A 58 0.18 -0.67 -1.20
CA THR A 58 -0.40 0.61 -0.73
C THR A 58 0.64 1.71 -0.80
N LEU A 59 0.33 2.78 -1.53
CA LEU A 59 1.20 3.93 -1.70
C LEU A 59 0.69 5.14 -0.91
N TYR A 60 1.53 5.74 -0.07
CA TYR A 60 1.22 6.96 0.66
C TYR A 60 1.37 8.18 -0.26
N ALA A 61 0.33 8.43 -1.07
CA ALA A 61 0.40 9.44 -2.13
C ALA A 61 0.14 10.86 -1.62
N PHE A 62 -0.79 11.05 -0.65
CA PHE A 62 -1.08 12.36 -0.09
C PHE A 62 -1.60 12.23 1.36
N SER A 63 -0.83 12.74 2.33
CA SER A 63 -1.23 12.71 3.74
C SER A 63 -2.21 13.83 4.09
N GLU A 64 -2.95 13.65 5.20
CA GLU A 64 -3.80 14.71 5.76
C GLU A 64 -3.00 15.97 6.09
N GLN A 65 -1.77 15.83 6.54
CA GLN A 65 -0.88 16.95 6.86
C GLN A 65 -0.39 17.72 5.63
N ASN A 66 -0.43 17.12 4.43
CA ASN A 66 -0.01 17.79 3.20
C ASN A 66 -0.93 18.95 2.79
N TRP A 67 -2.17 18.98 3.28
CA TRP A 67 -3.07 20.11 3.07
C TRP A 67 -2.58 21.44 3.70
N ALA A 68 -1.64 21.37 4.64
CA ALA A 68 -1.01 22.56 5.25
C ALA A 68 0.12 23.15 4.40
N ARG A 69 0.44 22.56 3.25
CA ARG A 69 1.43 23.10 2.29
C ARG A 69 0.86 24.34 1.58
N PRO A 70 1.73 25.15 0.94
CA PRO A 70 1.25 26.22 0.07
C PRO A 70 0.22 25.73 -0.95
N GLU A 71 -0.85 26.51 -1.18
CA GLU A 71 -1.95 26.15 -2.06
C GLU A 71 -1.49 25.77 -3.48
N GLU A 72 -0.55 26.54 -4.03
CA GLU A 72 0.06 26.25 -5.34
C GLU A 72 0.74 24.86 -5.40
N GLU A 73 1.40 24.43 -4.30
CA GLU A 73 2.00 23.08 -4.23
C GLU A 73 0.92 22.01 -4.16
N VAL A 74 -0.14 22.25 -3.37
CA VAL A 74 -1.28 21.31 -3.26
C VAL A 74 -1.97 21.16 -4.60
N ASP A 75 -2.27 22.25 -5.29
CA ASP A 75 -2.93 22.24 -6.59
C ASP A 75 -2.10 21.49 -7.64
N ALA A 76 -0.79 21.76 -7.67
CA ALA A 76 0.12 21.05 -8.57
C ALA A 76 0.15 19.53 -8.28
N LEU A 77 0.11 19.12 -7.01
CA LEU A 77 0.05 17.72 -6.62
C LEU A 77 -1.28 17.06 -7.02
N MET A 78 -2.40 17.75 -6.88
CA MET A 78 -3.71 17.26 -7.31
C MET A 78 -3.80 17.13 -8.83
N GLN A 79 -3.22 18.06 -9.57
CA GLN A 79 -3.11 17.97 -11.02
C GLN A 79 -2.23 16.78 -11.44
N LEU A 80 -1.06 16.60 -10.84
CA LEU A 80 -0.19 15.45 -11.10
C LEU A 80 -0.87 14.11 -10.81
N LEU A 81 -1.64 14.03 -9.72
CA LEU A 81 -2.43 12.84 -9.39
C LEU A 81 -3.46 12.55 -10.48
N ARG A 82 -4.18 13.57 -10.94
CA ARG A 82 -5.15 13.44 -12.03
C ARG A 82 -4.48 12.97 -13.33
N GLU A 83 -3.36 13.58 -13.71
CA GLU A 83 -2.59 13.22 -14.90
C GLU A 83 -2.09 11.76 -14.81
N PHE A 84 -1.58 11.35 -13.65
CA PHE A 84 -1.16 9.97 -13.38
C PHE A 84 -2.32 8.99 -13.58
N LEU A 85 -3.48 9.23 -12.97
CA LEU A 85 -4.65 8.36 -13.09
C LEU A 85 -5.11 8.22 -14.55
N LEU A 86 -5.09 9.30 -15.33
CA LEU A 86 -5.44 9.27 -16.74
C LEU A 86 -4.42 8.48 -17.57
N SER A 87 -3.11 8.71 -17.32
CA SER A 87 -2.05 8.07 -18.09
C SER A 87 -1.86 6.59 -17.78
N GLU A 88 -2.22 6.15 -16.56
CA GLU A 88 -2.06 4.77 -16.13
C GLU A 88 -3.34 3.93 -16.24
N LYS A 89 -4.44 4.51 -16.75
CA LYS A 89 -5.71 3.82 -16.85
C LYS A 89 -5.59 2.48 -17.58
N ASP A 90 -5.09 2.50 -18.79
CA ASP A 90 -4.96 1.30 -19.63
C ASP A 90 -4.00 0.28 -18.99
N GLU A 91 -2.88 0.74 -18.44
CA GLU A 91 -1.92 -0.11 -17.71
C GLU A 91 -2.59 -0.82 -16.52
N ILE A 92 -3.42 -0.11 -15.75
CA ILE A 92 -4.14 -0.66 -14.60
C ILE A 92 -5.14 -1.73 -15.06
N LEU A 93 -5.92 -1.44 -16.09
CA LEU A 93 -6.97 -2.35 -16.58
C LEU A 93 -6.37 -3.59 -17.26
N ASP A 94 -5.42 -3.39 -18.18
CA ASP A 94 -4.84 -4.48 -18.99
C ASP A 94 -3.99 -5.45 -18.16
N ASN A 95 -3.38 -4.97 -17.06
CA ASN A 95 -2.60 -5.82 -16.15
C ASN A 95 -3.42 -6.47 -15.03
N GLY A 96 -4.74 -6.34 -15.06
CA GLY A 96 -5.62 -6.92 -14.04
C GLY A 96 -5.41 -6.33 -12.64
N ILE A 97 -5.00 -5.05 -12.55
CA ILE A 97 -4.79 -4.34 -11.30
C ILE A 97 -6.13 -3.76 -10.84
N ARG A 98 -6.55 -4.08 -9.62
CA ARG A 98 -7.67 -3.41 -8.95
C ARG A 98 -7.17 -2.13 -8.31
N LEU A 99 -7.68 -0.98 -8.75
CA LEU A 99 -7.39 0.30 -8.10
C LEU A 99 -8.31 0.50 -6.90
N ASN A 100 -7.72 0.79 -5.75
CA ASN A 100 -8.42 1.18 -4.54
C ASN A 100 -7.89 2.54 -4.05
N ALA A 101 -8.69 3.25 -3.24
CA ALA A 101 -8.27 4.49 -2.60
C ALA A 101 -8.83 4.57 -1.19
N VAL A 102 -8.02 5.07 -0.24
CA VAL A 102 -8.37 5.21 1.16
C VAL A 102 -8.00 6.60 1.69
N GLY A 103 -8.69 7.03 2.73
CA GLY A 103 -8.55 8.37 3.33
C GLY A 103 -9.80 9.23 3.13
N ASN A 104 -9.68 10.53 3.33
CA ASN A 104 -10.79 11.47 3.14
C ASN A 104 -10.95 11.87 1.66
N LEU A 105 -11.48 10.95 0.86
CA LEU A 105 -11.64 11.14 -0.60
C LEU A 105 -12.60 12.29 -0.94
N GLY A 106 -13.54 12.62 -0.05
CA GLY A 106 -14.47 13.75 -0.23
C GLY A 106 -13.79 15.12 -0.24
N ARG A 107 -12.57 15.22 0.33
CA ARG A 107 -11.76 16.44 0.34
C ARG A 107 -11.00 16.67 -0.96
N LEU A 108 -10.85 15.64 -1.80
CA LEU A 108 -10.17 15.75 -3.09
C LEU A 108 -10.96 16.66 -4.05
N PRO A 109 -10.28 17.44 -4.90
CA PRO A 109 -10.93 18.23 -5.94
C PRO A 109 -11.84 17.38 -6.83
N ALA A 110 -12.97 17.95 -7.27
CA ALA A 110 -13.94 17.25 -8.10
C ALA A 110 -13.31 16.67 -9.39
N LEU A 111 -12.35 17.39 -9.99
CA LEU A 111 -11.65 16.94 -11.20
C LEU A 111 -10.78 15.68 -10.96
N VAL A 112 -10.25 15.49 -9.75
CA VAL A 112 -9.52 14.27 -9.38
C VAL A 112 -10.49 13.12 -9.18
N ARG A 113 -11.59 13.35 -8.44
CA ARG A 113 -12.63 12.34 -8.18
C ARG A 113 -13.30 11.87 -9.47
N ALA A 114 -13.51 12.78 -10.43
CA ALA A 114 -14.11 12.45 -11.74
C ALA A 114 -13.28 11.45 -12.56
N VAL A 115 -11.98 11.28 -12.25
CA VAL A 115 -11.13 10.26 -12.88
C VAL A 115 -10.94 9.04 -11.95
N LEU A 116 -10.75 9.29 -10.66
CA LEU A 116 -10.47 8.25 -9.67
C LEU A 116 -11.65 7.28 -9.51
N ASP A 117 -12.88 7.81 -9.34
CA ASP A 117 -14.04 6.97 -9.02
C ASP A 117 -14.44 6.05 -10.19
N PRO A 118 -14.51 6.52 -11.45
CA PRO A 118 -14.72 5.62 -12.59
C PRO A 118 -13.65 4.54 -12.73
N LEU A 119 -12.36 4.88 -12.59
CA LEU A 119 -11.28 3.92 -12.73
C LEU A 119 -11.31 2.85 -11.63
N ARG A 120 -11.67 3.24 -10.39
CA ARG A 120 -11.90 2.28 -9.30
C ARG A 120 -13.03 1.30 -9.62
N TYR A 121 -14.13 1.81 -10.16
CA TYR A 121 -15.28 1.00 -10.56
C TYR A 121 -14.92 0.07 -11.74
N GLU A 122 -14.31 0.59 -12.81
CA GLU A 122 -13.91 -0.19 -13.98
C GLU A 122 -12.93 -1.33 -13.63
N SER A 123 -12.03 -1.10 -12.65
CA SER A 123 -11.04 -2.08 -12.21
C SER A 123 -11.51 -3.00 -11.06
N GLU A 124 -12.76 -2.88 -10.60
CA GLU A 124 -13.24 -3.58 -9.40
C GLU A 124 -13.11 -5.11 -9.48
N GLN A 125 -13.32 -5.66 -10.68
CA GLN A 125 -13.26 -7.10 -10.94
C GLN A 125 -11.85 -7.62 -11.20
N ASN A 126 -10.85 -6.76 -11.18
CA ASN A 126 -9.46 -7.17 -11.35
C ASN A 126 -8.93 -7.83 -10.06
N HIS A 127 -8.13 -8.92 -10.21
CA HIS A 127 -7.69 -9.71 -9.05
C HIS A 127 -6.19 -10.04 -9.04
N GLN A 128 -5.42 -9.53 -10.00
CA GLN A 128 -3.99 -9.87 -10.10
C GLN A 128 -3.15 -9.15 -9.04
N MET A 129 -3.51 -7.91 -8.72
CA MET A 129 -2.92 -7.11 -7.65
C MET A 129 -3.90 -6.01 -7.24
N THR A 130 -4.00 -5.69 -5.96
CA THR A 130 -4.71 -4.47 -5.53
C THR A 130 -3.69 -3.36 -5.30
N LEU A 131 -3.82 -2.27 -6.06
CA LEU A 131 -3.09 -1.01 -5.83
C LEU A 131 -3.98 -0.06 -5.02
N THR A 132 -3.59 0.26 -3.80
CA THR A 132 -4.28 1.22 -2.94
C THR A 132 -3.53 2.55 -2.89
N LEU A 133 -4.19 3.64 -3.24
CA LEU A 133 -3.67 4.99 -3.06
C LEU A 133 -4.21 5.57 -1.74
N ALA A 134 -3.33 5.86 -0.78
CA ALA A 134 -3.68 6.58 0.44
C ALA A 134 -3.66 8.09 0.14
N LEU A 135 -4.85 8.69 0.06
CA LEU A 135 -5.12 10.07 -0.39
C LEU A 135 -5.86 10.86 0.68
N SER A 136 -5.37 12.04 1.04
CA SER A 136 -5.89 12.79 2.21
C SER A 136 -6.01 11.84 3.42
N TYR A 137 -4.94 11.06 3.63
CA TYR A 137 -4.94 9.92 4.54
C TYR A 137 -4.16 10.22 5.83
N GLY A 138 -4.67 9.70 6.93
CA GLY A 138 -3.96 9.63 8.20
C GLY A 138 -4.51 8.47 9.04
N GLY A 139 -3.60 7.67 9.62
CA GLY A 139 -3.98 6.48 10.38
C GLY A 139 -4.74 6.80 11.67
N ARG A 140 -4.43 7.93 12.34
CA ARG A 140 -5.19 8.39 13.51
C ARG A 140 -6.62 8.77 13.15
N GLU A 141 -6.78 9.51 12.05
CA GLU A 141 -8.06 9.94 11.50
C GLU A 141 -8.89 8.73 11.08
N GLU A 142 -8.28 7.74 10.46
CA GLU A 142 -8.91 6.49 10.06
C GLU A 142 -9.44 5.71 11.28
N ILE A 143 -8.64 5.55 12.34
CA ILE A 143 -9.04 4.89 13.59
C ILE A 143 -10.20 5.64 14.25
N VAL A 144 -10.14 6.97 14.32
CA VAL A 144 -11.23 7.79 14.88
C VAL A 144 -12.52 7.62 14.08
N ASN A 145 -12.43 7.57 12.73
CA ASN A 145 -13.59 7.34 11.88
C ASN A 145 -14.17 5.93 12.08
N ALA A 146 -13.34 4.91 12.17
CA ALA A 146 -13.77 3.54 12.47
C ALA A 146 -14.49 3.45 13.82
N ALA A 147 -13.92 4.04 14.87
CA ALA A 147 -14.55 4.12 16.20
C ALA A 147 -15.91 4.86 16.16
N ARG A 148 -15.99 5.94 15.37
CA ARG A 148 -17.25 6.69 15.20
C ARG A 148 -18.33 5.85 14.52
N GLU A 149 -17.99 5.06 13.50
CA GLU A 149 -18.96 4.17 12.84
C GLU A 149 -19.45 3.06 13.78
N LEU A 150 -18.58 2.49 14.62
CA LEU A 150 -19.00 1.55 15.66
C LEU A 150 -19.91 2.21 16.69
N ALA A 151 -19.59 3.42 17.16
CA ALA A 151 -20.43 4.16 18.09
C ALA A 151 -21.83 4.44 17.51
N LYS A 152 -21.91 4.80 16.21
CA LYS A 152 -23.19 4.96 15.50
C LYS A 152 -23.96 3.64 15.41
N ALA A 153 -23.28 2.52 15.18
CA ALA A 153 -23.90 1.20 15.11
C ALA A 153 -24.48 0.77 16.46
N VAL A 154 -23.78 1.06 17.57
CA VAL A 154 -24.27 0.84 18.94
C VAL A 154 -25.48 1.73 19.24
N ALA A 155 -25.38 3.03 18.96
CA ALA A 155 -26.47 3.98 19.20
C ALA A 155 -27.75 3.63 18.40
N ALA A 156 -27.58 3.01 17.22
CA ALA A 156 -28.68 2.53 16.38
C ALA A 156 -29.18 1.13 16.76
N GLY A 157 -28.66 0.50 17.82
CA GLY A 157 -29.00 -0.85 18.26
C GLY A 157 -28.62 -1.98 17.29
N ARG A 158 -27.75 -1.71 16.31
CA ARG A 158 -27.29 -2.71 15.33
C ARG A 158 -26.26 -3.69 15.89
N ILE A 159 -25.49 -3.25 16.86
CA ILE A 159 -24.54 -4.05 17.63
C ILE A 159 -24.63 -3.64 19.10
N ARG A 160 -24.21 -4.50 20.03
CA ARG A 160 -24.15 -4.20 21.46
C ARG A 160 -22.75 -3.63 21.79
N PRO A 161 -22.58 -2.86 22.89
CA PRO A 161 -21.28 -2.36 23.31
C PRO A 161 -20.23 -3.46 23.47
N GLU A 162 -20.60 -4.64 23.97
CA GLU A 162 -19.70 -5.78 24.15
C GLU A 162 -19.25 -6.44 22.84
N ASP A 163 -19.94 -6.19 21.73
CA ASP A 163 -19.58 -6.68 20.38
C ASP A 163 -18.55 -5.75 19.70
N VAL A 164 -18.16 -4.64 20.34
CA VAL A 164 -17.07 -3.77 19.87
C VAL A 164 -15.75 -4.41 20.23
N THR A 165 -15.27 -5.30 19.37
CA THR A 165 -13.99 -6.04 19.49
C THR A 165 -12.91 -5.43 18.59
N ALA A 166 -11.67 -5.95 18.70
CA ALA A 166 -10.58 -5.58 17.80
C ALA A 166 -10.92 -5.90 16.32
N GLU A 167 -11.59 -7.04 16.09
CA GLU A 167 -12.05 -7.48 14.76
C GLU A 167 -13.14 -6.57 14.22
N ALA A 168 -14.10 -6.17 15.07
CA ALA A 168 -15.15 -5.23 14.70
C ALA A 168 -14.55 -3.85 14.33
N LEU A 169 -13.56 -3.37 15.09
CA LEU A 169 -12.85 -2.14 14.76
C LEU A 169 -12.07 -2.28 13.46
N ARG A 170 -11.32 -3.37 13.29
CA ARG A 170 -10.56 -3.68 12.08
C ARG A 170 -11.44 -3.67 10.83
N ALA A 171 -12.64 -4.23 10.91
CA ALA A 171 -13.60 -4.28 9.81
C ALA A 171 -14.08 -2.88 9.36
N GLN A 172 -13.95 -1.86 10.21
CA GLN A 172 -14.29 -0.47 9.89
C GLN A 172 -13.07 0.34 9.37
N ILE A 173 -11.90 -0.29 9.20
CA ILE A 173 -10.66 0.37 8.74
C ILE A 173 -10.45 0.07 7.25
N PRO A 174 -10.72 1.03 6.33
CA PRO A 174 -10.68 0.78 4.89
C PRO A 174 -9.31 0.36 4.36
N SER A 175 -8.20 0.87 4.95
CA SER A 175 -6.85 0.53 4.53
C SER A 175 -6.49 -0.94 4.75
N LEU A 176 -7.24 -1.64 5.61
CA LEU A 176 -7.06 -3.06 5.93
C LEU A 176 -7.94 -4.00 5.09
N SER A 177 -8.69 -3.47 4.13
CA SER A 177 -9.52 -4.28 3.21
C SER A 177 -8.70 -5.29 2.40
N VAL A 178 -7.41 -5.03 2.22
CA VAL A 178 -6.45 -5.90 1.52
C VAL A 178 -5.56 -6.74 2.47
N GLY A 179 -5.83 -6.70 3.77
CA GLY A 179 -5.02 -7.31 4.82
C GLY A 179 -4.05 -6.31 5.47
N ASP A 180 -3.46 -6.72 6.59
CA ASP A 180 -2.41 -5.96 7.24
C ASP A 180 -1.16 -5.90 6.37
N PRO A 181 -0.38 -4.81 6.39
CA PRO A 181 0.90 -4.80 5.68
C PRO A 181 1.89 -5.75 6.35
N ASP A 182 2.55 -6.58 5.55
CA ASP A 182 3.67 -7.41 6.01
C ASP A 182 4.97 -6.63 6.04
N LEU A 183 5.14 -5.72 5.07
CA LEU A 183 6.33 -4.90 4.90
C LEU A 183 5.93 -3.45 4.62
N VAL A 184 6.54 -2.51 5.33
CA VAL A 184 6.44 -1.09 4.99
C VAL A 184 7.82 -0.54 4.67
N ILE A 185 7.93 0.03 3.48
CA ILE A 185 9.15 0.66 2.97
C ILE A 185 9.01 2.17 3.10
N ARG A 186 10.04 2.83 3.63
CA ARG A 186 10.13 4.28 3.56
C ARG A 186 11.42 4.69 2.88
N THR A 187 11.31 5.52 1.85
CA THR A 187 12.44 6.12 1.13
C THR A 187 12.90 7.42 1.79
N GLY A 188 14.06 7.93 1.38
CA GLY A 188 14.56 9.23 1.80
C GLY A 188 15.29 9.26 3.16
N GLY A 189 15.66 8.10 3.74
CA GLY A 189 16.52 8.01 4.93
C GLY A 189 15.84 8.33 6.27
N GLU A 190 14.58 8.78 6.27
CA GLU A 190 13.85 9.09 7.48
C GLU A 190 13.29 7.82 8.16
N ARG A 191 13.42 7.72 9.48
CA ARG A 191 13.07 6.51 10.25
C ARG A 191 11.83 6.71 11.11
N ARG A 192 10.71 7.04 10.49
CA ARG A 192 9.38 7.19 11.12
C ARG A 192 8.29 6.77 10.15
N ILE A 193 7.10 6.43 10.66
CA ILE A 193 5.96 5.98 9.85
C ILE A 193 5.00 7.09 9.44
N SER A 194 5.15 8.28 9.99
CA SER A 194 4.38 9.49 9.63
C SER A 194 2.86 9.28 9.54
N ASN A 195 2.27 8.61 10.53
CA ASN A 195 0.83 8.36 10.59
C ASN A 195 0.29 7.47 9.44
N PHE A 196 1.15 6.64 8.82
CA PHE A 196 0.77 5.75 7.74
C PHE A 196 0.37 4.37 8.28
N LEU A 197 -0.77 3.82 7.84
CA LEU A 197 -1.32 2.49 8.14
C LEU A 197 -1.25 2.09 9.63
N LEU A 198 -1.46 3.05 10.54
CA LEU A 198 -1.09 2.97 11.95
C LEU A 198 -1.63 1.72 12.68
N TYR A 199 -2.89 1.33 12.42
CA TYR A 199 -3.49 0.15 13.05
C TYR A 199 -2.90 -1.15 12.49
N GLY A 200 -2.71 -1.24 11.19
CA GLY A 200 -2.20 -2.44 10.51
C GLY A 200 -0.71 -2.71 10.72
N LEU A 201 0.05 -1.71 11.21
CA LEU A 201 1.50 -1.83 11.40
C LEU A 201 1.92 -2.69 12.59
N ALA A 202 0.97 -3.18 13.39
CA ALA A 202 1.26 -3.87 14.66
C ALA A 202 2.30 -5.02 14.52
N TYR A 203 2.32 -5.71 13.38
CA TYR A 203 3.25 -6.82 13.09
C TYR A 203 3.98 -6.65 11.77
N ALA A 204 3.92 -5.46 11.15
CA ALA A 204 4.62 -5.18 9.91
C ALA A 204 6.13 -5.04 10.12
N GLU A 205 6.92 -5.54 9.20
CA GLU A 205 8.33 -5.23 9.15
C GLU A 205 8.57 -3.86 8.49
N LEU A 206 9.54 -3.12 9.03
CA LEU A 206 9.89 -1.80 8.52
C LEU A 206 11.24 -1.86 7.79
N TYR A 207 11.27 -1.31 6.59
CA TYR A 207 12.49 -1.15 5.79
C TYR A 207 12.68 0.33 5.45
N PHE A 208 13.80 0.89 5.89
CA PHE A 208 14.17 2.29 5.65
C PHE A 208 15.26 2.35 4.59
N ALA A 209 14.96 2.97 3.45
CA ALA A 209 15.89 3.14 2.34
C ALA A 209 16.40 4.59 2.30
N ASP A 210 17.71 4.78 2.12
CA ASP A 210 18.30 6.10 2.02
C ASP A 210 18.03 6.75 0.67
N VAL A 211 17.74 5.97 -0.37
CA VAL A 211 17.41 6.45 -1.71
C VAL A 211 16.18 7.37 -1.68
N LEU A 212 16.25 8.49 -2.39
CA LEU A 212 15.12 9.41 -2.55
C LEU A 212 14.08 8.79 -3.51
N TRP A 213 12.79 9.04 -3.25
CA TRP A 213 11.71 8.39 -4.01
C TRP A 213 11.84 8.46 -5.53
N PRO A 214 12.19 9.61 -6.19
CA PRO A 214 12.36 9.65 -7.64
C PRO A 214 13.43 8.69 -8.19
N ASP A 215 14.46 8.40 -7.40
CA ASP A 215 15.54 7.49 -7.77
C ASP A 215 15.28 6.03 -7.34
N PHE A 216 14.17 5.76 -6.63
CA PHE A 216 13.78 4.41 -6.21
C PHE A 216 13.44 3.56 -7.45
N ALA A 217 14.10 2.43 -7.59
CA ALA A 217 14.02 1.55 -8.73
C ALA A 217 13.57 0.13 -8.33
N GLU A 218 13.35 -0.71 -9.32
CA GLU A 218 12.99 -2.12 -9.14
C GLU A 218 13.97 -2.87 -8.22
N LYS A 219 15.28 -2.63 -8.38
CA LYS A 219 16.32 -3.23 -7.52
C LYS A 219 16.14 -2.90 -6.04
N ASP A 220 15.64 -1.69 -5.73
CA ASP A 220 15.45 -1.23 -4.35
C ASP A 220 14.21 -1.90 -3.73
N LEU A 221 13.13 -2.05 -4.51
CA LEU A 221 11.96 -2.84 -4.10
C LEU A 221 12.36 -4.30 -3.83
N PHE A 222 13.11 -4.91 -4.73
CA PHE A 222 13.57 -6.30 -4.56
C PHE A 222 14.54 -6.46 -3.40
N GLY A 223 15.41 -5.47 -3.16
CA GLY A 223 16.29 -5.42 -1.99
C GLY A 223 15.51 -5.39 -0.67
N ALA A 224 14.43 -4.60 -0.61
CA ALA A 224 13.56 -4.54 0.55
C ALA A 224 12.82 -5.88 0.79
N ILE A 225 12.31 -6.50 -0.28
CA ILE A 225 11.64 -7.81 -0.20
C ILE A 225 12.63 -8.92 0.17
N ALA A 226 13.84 -8.93 -0.38
CA ALA A 226 14.87 -9.90 0.00
C ALA A 226 15.27 -9.73 1.48
N SER A 227 15.34 -8.49 1.99
CA SER A 227 15.55 -8.23 3.42
C SER A 227 14.43 -8.79 4.29
N PHE A 228 13.17 -8.64 3.85
CA PHE A 228 12.01 -9.24 4.50
C PHE A 228 12.10 -10.77 4.52
N GLN A 229 12.43 -11.40 3.40
CA GLN A 229 12.54 -12.86 3.28
C GLN A 229 13.67 -13.45 4.13
N ALA A 230 14.74 -12.67 4.37
CA ALA A 230 15.87 -13.10 5.19
C ALA A 230 15.59 -13.09 6.70
N ARG A 231 14.47 -12.52 7.15
CA ARG A 231 14.12 -12.42 8.57
C ARG A 231 13.20 -13.57 8.98
N GLU A 232 13.45 -14.13 10.17
CA GLU A 232 12.54 -15.08 10.80
C GLU A 232 11.38 -14.33 11.48
N ARG A 233 10.14 -14.57 11.02
CA ARG A 233 8.94 -14.05 11.70
C ARG A 233 8.57 -14.96 12.87
N ARG A 234 8.79 -14.51 14.09
CA ARG A 234 8.59 -15.33 15.32
C ARG A 234 7.22 -15.13 15.98
N PHE A 235 6.45 -14.08 15.65
CA PHE A 235 5.14 -13.77 16.24
C PHE A 235 5.03 -14.02 17.75
N GLY A 236 6.10 -13.76 18.52
CA GLY A 236 6.18 -14.03 19.96
C GLY A 236 6.50 -15.49 20.33
N LEU A 237 6.70 -16.40 19.37
CA LEU A 237 7.08 -17.79 19.63
C LEU A 237 8.60 -17.94 19.78
N VAL A 238 9.04 -18.86 20.65
CA VAL A 238 10.46 -19.23 20.75
C VAL A 238 10.83 -20.17 19.60
N GLY A 239 12.07 -20.06 19.08
CA GLY A 239 12.54 -20.67 17.83
C GLY A 239 12.30 -22.17 17.62
N SER A 240 11.98 -22.93 18.68
CA SER A 240 11.58 -24.35 18.60
C SER A 240 10.10 -24.56 18.25
N GLN A 241 9.27 -23.52 18.23
CA GLN A 241 7.82 -23.59 18.01
C GLN A 241 7.39 -23.04 16.64
N SER A 242 8.30 -22.43 15.89
CA SER A 242 7.98 -21.78 14.59
C SER A 242 7.89 -22.73 13.41
N GLY A 243 8.00 -24.04 13.60
CA GLY A 243 8.00 -25.05 12.52
C GLY A 243 6.62 -25.52 12.05
N ASN A 244 5.50 -25.15 12.69
CA ASN A 244 4.21 -25.82 12.43
C ASN A 244 2.96 -24.94 12.63
N THR A 245 2.99 -23.63 12.35
CA THR A 245 1.75 -22.84 12.34
C THR A 245 1.32 -22.50 10.93
N CYS A 246 0.44 -23.34 10.39
CA CYS A 246 -0.49 -23.01 9.34
C CYS A 246 -1.35 -21.82 9.80
N ALA A 247 -1.61 -20.85 8.94
CA ALA A 247 -2.44 -19.69 9.21
C ALA A 247 -3.84 -20.11 9.68
N PRO A 248 -4.51 -19.33 10.57
CA PRO A 248 -5.89 -19.61 10.90
C PRO A 248 -6.81 -19.42 9.68
N ASP A 249 -7.74 -20.33 9.54
CA ASP A 249 -8.71 -20.49 8.47
C ASP A 249 -9.35 -19.18 7.98
N ALA A 250 -9.08 -18.86 6.72
CA ALA A 250 -9.97 -18.06 5.91
C ALA A 250 -10.91 -19.02 5.17
N ALA A 251 -12.21 -18.72 5.18
CA ALA A 251 -13.34 -19.46 4.65
C ALA A 251 -13.07 -20.40 3.46
N ALA A 252 -13.69 -21.59 3.50
CA ALA A 252 -13.56 -22.67 2.55
C ALA A 252 -13.79 -22.26 1.09
N PRO A 253 -12.95 -22.70 0.15
CA PRO A 253 -13.22 -22.60 -1.27
C PRO A 253 -13.95 -23.84 -1.76
N VAL A 254 -14.85 -23.63 -2.71
CA VAL A 254 -15.54 -24.62 -3.53
C VAL A 254 -14.54 -25.36 -4.41
N ASP A 255 -14.76 -26.65 -4.61
CA ASP A 255 -14.01 -27.62 -5.41
C ASP A 255 -13.38 -27.10 -6.71
N SER A 256 -12.08 -27.35 -6.89
CA SER A 256 -11.47 -27.52 -8.22
C SER A 256 -10.21 -28.40 -8.12
N ALA A 257 -10.06 -29.29 -9.09
CA ALA A 257 -9.15 -30.41 -9.24
C ALA A 257 -7.64 -30.13 -9.03
N PRO A 258 -6.82 -31.18 -8.76
CA PRO A 258 -5.42 -31.05 -8.38
C PRO A 258 -4.55 -30.66 -9.59
N ALA A 259 -3.76 -29.60 -9.46
CA ALA A 259 -2.73 -29.21 -10.39
C ALA A 259 -1.40 -29.91 -10.05
N ASP A 260 -0.77 -30.41 -11.07
CA ASP A 260 0.49 -31.15 -11.14
C ASP A 260 1.66 -30.46 -10.42
N ALA A 261 2.36 -31.19 -9.57
CA ALA A 261 3.40 -30.71 -8.65
C ALA A 261 4.82 -30.64 -9.26
N SER A 262 4.97 -30.47 -10.59
CA SER A 262 6.27 -30.58 -11.29
C SER A 262 6.70 -29.35 -12.09
N ALA A 263 6.35 -28.13 -11.68
CA ALA A 263 6.87 -26.92 -12.32
C ALA A 263 8.20 -26.42 -11.66
N PRO A 264 9.22 -26.07 -12.43
CA PRO A 264 10.51 -25.60 -11.89
C PRO A 264 10.40 -24.23 -11.24
N ILE A 265 11.12 -24.05 -10.14
CA ILE A 265 11.20 -22.80 -9.35
C ILE A 265 11.75 -21.69 -10.23
N ALA A 266 10.93 -20.69 -10.56
CA ALA A 266 11.37 -19.50 -11.25
C ALA A 266 12.21 -18.63 -10.29
N ARG A 267 13.49 -18.45 -10.58
CA ARG A 267 14.39 -17.49 -9.94
C ARG A 267 14.52 -16.27 -10.83
N ILE A 268 14.16 -15.11 -10.32
CA ILE A 268 14.33 -13.83 -11.02
C ILE A 268 15.64 -13.21 -10.54
N ALA A 269 16.59 -12.96 -11.44
CA ALA A 269 17.83 -12.25 -11.14
C ALA A 269 17.55 -10.73 -11.06
N VAL A 270 18.11 -10.06 -10.05
CA VAL A 270 18.04 -8.62 -9.79
C VAL A 270 19.36 -7.96 -10.20
#